data_26488bb7fa3052fe78ee50d082eac574
#
_entry.id   26488bb7fa3052fe78ee50d082eac574
#
_cell.length_a   1.000
_cell.length_b   1.000
_cell.length_c   1.000
_cell.angle_alpha   90.00
_cell.angle_beta   90.00
_cell.angle_gamma   90.00
#
_symmetry.space_group_name_H-M   'P 1'
#
loop_
_entity.id
_entity.type
_entity.pdbx_description
1 polymer ?
#
loop_
_entity_poly.entity_id
_entity_poly.type
_entity_poly.pdbx_seq_one_letter_code
_entity_poly.pdbx_strand_id
1 'polypeptide(L)'
;MEIRPDYTLALGNLGLALLSRGRAAEAVAAYRRALALAPEDADLHHGLAAALARTGGTEDAAGHYRRAVALKPDHAEALVNLGSLLRGMGQLDEALCLQRRAAALSPGHAEILNQLGMTLRERNELPPAIACFTAATALRPAYAAARVNLALALLADGQFQRGSEEYEWRWRGYREARLPAIAAPLWDGRALGNGTLLLWAEQGLGDTIQFARYAPLLRSHAGRIVLACPPPLLRLMRGARGIDDVVSTGVALPPADAYLPLLSLMHRLGTTLDTIPAEVPYLAAHPGRSAALAPVLAGEGLRIGLTWSGHPRHPNDHRRSLPPSLLRPLLDIPGIRYFALYPAGSAAAAGMPGIVDLSPHLVDLADTAAVASELDLVISVDTAVAHLAGALARPTWLLLPFSADWRWLTARRDTPWYPTMRLFRQEQPGAWASVIAEIAAALRERVSAPAP
;
A
#
# COMPACT_ATOMS: atom_id res chain seq x y z
N MET A 1 54.76 -8.88 8.06
CA MET A 1 53.72 -8.66 9.09
C MET A 1 52.84 -9.89 9.06
N GLU A 2 52.99 -10.82 10.00
CA GLU A 2 52.14 -12.00 10.05
C GLU A 2 50.71 -11.55 10.35
N ILE A 3 49.80 -11.80 9.40
CA ILE A 3 48.37 -11.56 9.56
C ILE A 3 47.88 -12.61 10.57
N ARG A 4 47.50 -12.17 11.78
CA ARG A 4 46.88 -13.07 12.75
C ARG A 4 45.46 -13.41 12.26
N PRO A 5 45.16 -14.64 11.89
CA PRO A 5 43.80 -15.05 11.43
C PRO A 5 42.70 -14.67 12.43
N ASP A 6 43.03 -14.76 13.73
CA ASP A 6 42.14 -14.40 14.84
C ASP A 6 41.72 -12.91 14.81
N TYR A 7 42.58 -12.01 14.28
CA TYR A 7 42.21 -10.60 14.22
C TYR A 7 41.19 -10.30 13.14
N THR A 8 41.23 -10.99 12.00
CA THR A 8 40.24 -10.88 10.93
C THR A 8 38.88 -11.42 11.39
N LEU A 9 38.85 -12.59 12.03
CA LEU A 9 37.64 -13.18 12.61
C LEU A 9 37.04 -12.27 13.70
N ALA A 10 37.89 -11.71 14.58
CA ALA A 10 37.44 -10.78 15.62
C ALA A 10 36.79 -9.51 15.05
N LEU A 11 37.36 -8.93 13.98
CA LEU A 11 36.78 -7.79 13.29
C LEU A 11 35.45 -8.12 12.59
N GLY A 12 35.34 -9.30 11.97
CA GLY A 12 34.09 -9.81 11.39
C GLY A 12 33.00 -9.98 12.44
N ASN A 13 33.33 -10.61 13.57
CA ASN A 13 32.41 -10.81 14.71
C ASN A 13 32.01 -9.46 15.35
N LEU A 14 32.93 -8.50 15.44
CA LEU A 14 32.62 -7.12 15.86
C LEU A 14 31.61 -6.47 14.92
N GLY A 15 31.83 -6.59 13.60
CA GLY A 15 30.91 -6.07 12.59
C GLY A 15 29.48 -6.67 12.75
N LEU A 16 29.38 -7.96 12.94
CA LEU A 16 28.10 -8.64 13.18
C LEU A 16 27.44 -8.16 14.48
N ALA A 17 28.20 -8.06 15.56
CA ALA A 17 27.69 -7.56 16.84
C ALA A 17 27.21 -6.10 16.77
N LEU A 18 27.91 -5.25 16.01
CA LEU A 18 27.50 -3.87 15.76
C LEU A 18 26.23 -3.78 14.94
N LEU A 19 26.09 -4.62 13.89
CA LEU A 19 24.85 -4.71 13.09
C LEU A 19 23.65 -5.15 13.94
N SER A 20 23.82 -6.12 14.81
CA SER A 20 22.73 -6.59 15.68
C SER A 20 22.26 -5.51 16.67
N ARG A 21 23.14 -4.57 17.02
CA ARG A 21 22.86 -3.39 17.87
C ARG A 21 22.42 -2.16 17.10
N GLY A 22 22.23 -2.24 15.77
CA GLY A 22 21.82 -1.10 14.93
C GLY A 22 22.93 -0.08 14.62
N ARG A 23 24.19 -0.38 14.97
CA ARG A 23 25.37 0.50 14.76
C ARG A 23 26.00 0.24 13.38
N ALA A 24 25.19 0.40 12.31
CA ALA A 24 25.58 -0.01 10.96
C ALA A 24 26.83 0.73 10.43
N ALA A 25 26.97 2.03 10.68
CA ALA A 25 28.15 2.79 10.24
C ALA A 25 29.46 2.27 10.84
N GLU A 26 29.44 1.87 12.11
CA GLU A 26 30.61 1.31 12.76
C GLU A 26 30.88 -0.14 12.30
N ALA A 27 29.84 -0.89 11.97
CA ALA A 27 29.97 -2.21 11.33
C ALA A 27 30.68 -2.10 9.97
N VAL A 28 30.34 -1.09 9.14
CA VAL A 28 31.05 -0.81 7.87
C VAL A 28 32.54 -0.60 8.11
N ALA A 29 32.93 0.17 9.13
CA ALA A 29 34.36 0.40 9.45
C ALA A 29 35.05 -0.89 9.90
N ALA A 30 34.39 -1.72 10.73
CA ALA A 30 34.93 -3.00 11.19
C ALA A 30 35.15 -3.97 10.03
N TYR A 31 34.13 -4.15 9.16
CA TYR A 31 34.23 -5.05 8.00
C TYR A 31 35.26 -4.56 6.97
N ARG A 32 35.39 -3.25 6.72
CA ARG A 32 36.43 -2.71 5.84
C ARG A 32 37.83 -3.03 6.35
N ARG A 33 38.04 -2.92 7.66
CA ARG A 33 39.33 -3.31 8.29
C ARG A 33 39.59 -4.82 8.16
N ALA A 34 38.56 -5.65 8.33
CA ALA A 34 38.69 -7.09 8.16
C ALA A 34 39.03 -7.44 6.69
N LEU A 35 38.37 -6.83 5.71
CA LEU A 35 38.65 -7.02 4.29
C LEU A 35 40.00 -6.53 3.83
N ALA A 36 40.56 -5.51 4.49
CA ALA A 36 41.95 -5.10 4.25
C ALA A 36 42.97 -6.18 4.60
N LEU A 37 42.62 -7.10 5.51
CA LEU A 37 43.43 -8.24 5.91
C LEU A 37 43.10 -9.51 5.11
N ALA A 38 41.84 -9.69 4.69
CA ALA A 38 41.37 -10.84 3.93
C ALA A 38 40.45 -10.42 2.79
N PRO A 39 41.01 -9.88 1.68
CA PRO A 39 40.20 -9.28 0.61
C PRO A 39 39.37 -10.26 -0.22
N GLU A 40 39.61 -11.57 -0.07
CA GLU A 40 38.85 -12.62 -0.79
C GLU A 40 37.96 -13.45 0.13
N ASP A 41 37.57 -12.92 1.29
CA ASP A 41 36.66 -13.59 2.18
C ASP A 41 35.21 -13.25 1.84
N ALA A 42 34.45 -14.26 1.41
CA ALA A 42 33.05 -14.11 0.99
C ALA A 42 32.12 -13.67 2.10
N ASP A 43 32.34 -14.16 3.34
CA ASP A 43 31.49 -13.88 4.49
C ASP A 43 31.71 -12.42 4.96
N LEU A 44 32.95 -11.90 4.87
CA LEU A 44 33.25 -10.49 5.15
C LEU A 44 32.62 -9.54 4.10
N HIS A 45 32.69 -9.93 2.82
CA HIS A 45 31.99 -9.17 1.76
C HIS A 45 30.46 -9.18 1.98
N HIS A 46 29.86 -10.29 2.34
CA HIS A 46 28.45 -10.40 2.71
C HIS A 46 28.12 -9.48 3.91
N GLY A 47 28.92 -9.53 4.98
CA GLY A 47 28.73 -8.69 6.16
C GLY A 47 28.84 -7.20 5.88
N LEU A 48 29.85 -6.78 5.07
CA LEU A 48 30.00 -5.38 4.65
C LEU A 48 28.81 -4.93 3.81
N ALA A 49 28.35 -5.76 2.87
CA ALA A 49 27.18 -5.46 2.06
C ALA A 49 25.91 -5.25 2.92
N ALA A 50 25.70 -6.11 3.92
CA ALA A 50 24.58 -5.97 4.85
C ALA A 50 24.66 -4.67 5.68
N ALA A 51 25.87 -4.26 6.08
CA ALA A 51 26.09 -3.00 6.80
C ALA A 51 25.84 -1.79 5.90
N LEU A 52 26.35 -1.80 4.67
CA LEU A 52 26.15 -0.74 3.68
C LEU A 52 24.68 -0.57 3.32
N ALA A 53 23.95 -1.66 3.10
CA ALA A 53 22.50 -1.62 2.82
C ALA A 53 21.72 -0.91 3.93
N ARG A 54 22.11 -1.11 5.20
CA ARG A 54 21.48 -0.44 6.35
C ARG A 54 21.85 1.05 6.48
N THR A 55 22.94 1.48 5.88
CA THR A 55 23.34 2.90 5.84
C THR A 55 22.86 3.63 4.59
N GLY A 56 22.11 2.96 3.70
CA GLY A 56 21.60 3.52 2.45
C GLY A 56 22.57 3.44 1.27
N GLY A 57 23.74 2.84 1.43
CA GLY A 57 24.71 2.61 0.36
C GLY A 57 24.34 1.45 -0.55
N THR A 58 23.24 1.58 -1.28
CA THR A 58 22.60 0.49 -2.04
C THR A 58 23.50 -0.09 -3.13
N GLU A 59 24.13 0.76 -3.96
CA GLU A 59 25.00 0.33 -5.05
C GLU A 59 26.27 -0.37 -4.54
N ASP A 60 26.92 0.22 -3.53
CA ASP A 60 28.10 -0.38 -2.90
C ASP A 60 27.76 -1.74 -2.28
N ALA A 61 26.60 -1.84 -1.61
CA ALA A 61 26.12 -3.08 -1.04
C ALA A 61 25.92 -4.15 -2.13
N ALA A 62 25.31 -3.79 -3.26
CA ALA A 62 25.15 -4.71 -4.40
C ALA A 62 26.49 -5.21 -4.93
N GLY A 63 27.49 -4.31 -5.07
CA GLY A 63 28.85 -4.65 -5.46
C GLY A 63 29.51 -5.69 -4.54
N HIS A 64 29.41 -5.47 -3.23
CA HIS A 64 29.95 -6.39 -2.24
C HIS A 64 29.19 -7.71 -2.15
N TYR A 65 27.85 -7.73 -2.27
CA TYR A 65 27.10 -8.99 -2.38
C TYR A 65 27.46 -9.76 -3.64
N ARG A 66 27.62 -9.11 -4.82
CA ARG A 66 28.09 -9.77 -6.03
C ARG A 66 29.49 -10.37 -5.85
N ARG A 67 30.40 -9.70 -5.15
CA ARG A 67 31.71 -10.23 -4.83
C ARG A 67 31.63 -11.46 -3.93
N ALA A 68 30.78 -11.44 -2.89
CA ALA A 68 30.54 -12.59 -2.01
C ALA A 68 30.03 -13.81 -2.79
N VAL A 69 29.07 -13.62 -3.71
CA VAL A 69 28.52 -14.67 -4.57
C VAL A 69 29.54 -15.18 -5.59
N ALA A 70 30.44 -14.32 -6.09
CA ALA A 70 31.53 -14.74 -6.99
C ALA A 70 32.58 -15.59 -6.29
N LEU A 71 32.92 -15.24 -5.04
CA LEU A 71 33.87 -16.00 -4.20
C LEU A 71 33.29 -17.32 -3.70
N LYS A 72 32.00 -17.32 -3.32
CA LYS A 72 31.28 -18.49 -2.82
C LYS A 72 29.93 -18.63 -3.51
N PRO A 73 29.88 -19.34 -4.65
CA PRO A 73 28.68 -19.43 -5.49
C PRO A 73 27.47 -20.09 -4.83
N ASP A 74 27.65 -20.88 -3.78
CA ASP A 74 26.63 -21.57 -2.99
C ASP A 74 26.25 -20.83 -1.69
N HIS A 75 26.66 -19.57 -1.54
CA HIS A 75 26.32 -18.75 -0.38
C HIS A 75 24.86 -18.29 -0.44
N ALA A 76 23.95 -19.12 0.05
CA ALA A 76 22.50 -18.91 -0.04
C ALA A 76 22.05 -17.56 0.56
N GLU A 77 22.62 -17.15 1.70
CA GLU A 77 22.29 -15.87 2.33
C GLU A 77 22.72 -14.65 1.48
N ALA A 78 23.91 -14.71 0.86
CA ALA A 78 24.36 -13.64 -0.02
C ALA A 78 23.48 -13.55 -1.27
N LEU A 79 23.09 -14.68 -1.87
CA LEU A 79 22.19 -14.75 -3.01
C LEU A 79 20.82 -14.12 -2.68
N VAL A 80 20.20 -14.48 -1.55
CA VAL A 80 18.88 -13.95 -1.19
C VAL A 80 18.93 -12.48 -0.81
N ASN A 81 20.00 -12.03 -0.13
CA ASN A 81 20.17 -10.64 0.28
C ASN A 81 20.44 -9.73 -0.94
N LEU A 82 21.29 -10.20 -1.89
CA LEU A 82 21.47 -9.51 -3.17
C LEU A 82 20.14 -9.43 -3.94
N GLY A 83 19.41 -10.55 -4.04
CA GLY A 83 18.11 -10.58 -4.69
C GLY A 83 17.10 -9.63 -4.03
N SER A 84 17.09 -9.52 -2.70
CA SER A 84 16.22 -8.60 -1.98
C SER A 84 16.57 -7.13 -2.22
N LEU A 85 17.86 -6.83 -2.30
CA LEU A 85 18.36 -5.50 -2.63
C LEU A 85 18.00 -5.10 -4.06
N LEU A 86 18.24 -6.00 -5.04
CA LEU A 86 17.90 -5.80 -6.45
C LEU A 86 16.40 -5.65 -6.67
N ARG A 87 15.57 -6.40 -5.93
CA ARG A 87 14.13 -6.22 -5.91
C ARG A 87 13.76 -4.79 -5.46
N GLY A 88 14.39 -4.28 -4.40
CA GLY A 88 14.22 -2.89 -3.95
C GLY A 88 14.61 -1.85 -5.01
N MET A 89 15.59 -2.18 -5.87
CA MET A 89 16.03 -1.36 -7.01
C MET A 89 15.15 -1.55 -8.27
N GLY A 90 14.13 -2.42 -8.23
CA GLY A 90 13.27 -2.72 -9.37
C GLY A 90 13.87 -3.73 -10.38
N GLN A 91 15.05 -4.28 -10.11
CA GLN A 91 15.73 -5.27 -10.97
C GLN A 91 15.18 -6.68 -10.68
N LEU A 92 13.89 -6.88 -11.01
CA LEU A 92 13.13 -8.07 -10.59
C LEU A 92 13.62 -9.37 -11.24
N ASP A 93 14.13 -9.34 -12.48
CA ASP A 93 14.58 -10.55 -13.19
C ASP A 93 15.85 -11.14 -12.57
N GLU A 94 16.85 -10.29 -12.30
CA GLU A 94 18.09 -10.70 -11.64
C GLU A 94 17.79 -11.16 -10.21
N ALA A 95 16.94 -10.42 -9.47
CA ALA A 95 16.51 -10.79 -8.13
C ALA A 95 15.87 -12.19 -8.09
N LEU A 96 14.96 -12.47 -9.04
CA LEU A 96 14.28 -13.77 -9.15
C LEU A 96 15.26 -14.91 -9.43
N CYS A 97 16.21 -14.71 -10.34
CA CYS A 97 17.23 -15.71 -10.68
C CYS A 97 18.05 -16.09 -9.41
N LEU A 98 18.54 -15.10 -8.69
CA LEU A 98 19.36 -15.30 -7.49
C LEU A 98 18.56 -15.99 -6.36
N GLN A 99 17.33 -15.57 -6.13
CA GLN A 99 16.48 -16.13 -5.08
C GLN A 99 16.01 -17.54 -5.39
N ARG A 100 15.75 -17.89 -6.66
CA ARG A 100 15.49 -19.28 -7.09
C ARG A 100 16.70 -20.17 -6.82
N ARG A 101 17.91 -19.68 -7.13
CA ARG A 101 19.13 -20.38 -6.82
C ARG A 101 19.32 -20.60 -5.33
N ALA A 102 19.09 -19.56 -4.50
CA ALA A 102 19.15 -19.67 -3.05
C ALA A 102 18.12 -20.69 -2.50
N ALA A 103 16.90 -20.68 -3.03
CA ALA A 103 15.86 -21.65 -2.65
C ALA A 103 16.20 -23.09 -3.04
N ALA A 104 16.88 -23.28 -4.19
CA ALA A 104 17.38 -24.61 -4.58
C ALA A 104 18.50 -25.13 -3.65
N LEU A 105 19.39 -24.23 -3.19
CA LEU A 105 20.44 -24.56 -2.23
C LEU A 105 19.91 -24.83 -0.82
N SER A 106 18.81 -24.21 -0.43
CA SER A 106 18.26 -24.28 0.93
C SER A 106 16.72 -24.37 0.90
N PRO A 107 16.14 -25.48 0.42
CA PRO A 107 14.68 -25.61 0.23
C PRO A 107 13.86 -25.58 1.52
N GLY A 108 14.50 -25.90 2.65
CA GLY A 108 13.88 -25.86 4.00
C GLY A 108 13.99 -24.51 4.70
N HIS A 109 14.41 -23.44 4.02
CA HIS A 109 14.64 -22.15 4.66
C HIS A 109 13.47 -21.18 4.43
N ALA A 110 12.64 -20.99 5.45
CA ALA A 110 11.39 -20.21 5.34
C ALA A 110 11.60 -18.77 4.90
N GLU A 111 12.69 -18.10 5.32
CA GLU A 111 13.00 -16.72 4.91
C GLU A 111 13.32 -16.61 3.43
N ILE A 112 14.08 -17.56 2.89
CA ILE A 112 14.43 -17.59 1.46
C ILE A 112 13.16 -17.73 0.62
N LEU A 113 12.28 -18.67 1.00
CA LEU A 113 11.00 -18.86 0.32
C LEU A 113 10.11 -17.60 0.41
N ASN A 114 10.08 -16.95 1.58
CA ASN A 114 9.34 -15.70 1.74
C ASN A 114 9.89 -14.60 0.83
N GLN A 115 11.21 -14.42 0.72
CA GLN A 115 11.81 -13.42 -0.15
C GLN A 115 11.55 -13.71 -1.64
N LEU A 116 11.65 -14.98 -2.05
CA LEU A 116 11.30 -15.42 -3.40
C LEU A 116 9.82 -15.13 -3.71
N GLY A 117 8.92 -15.46 -2.78
CA GLY A 117 7.49 -15.15 -2.90
C GLY A 117 7.21 -13.65 -3.06
N MET A 118 7.93 -12.79 -2.34
CA MET A 118 7.80 -11.33 -2.47
C MET A 118 8.19 -10.85 -3.87
N THR A 119 9.29 -11.35 -4.44
CA THR A 119 9.72 -10.98 -5.80
C THR A 119 8.73 -11.48 -6.85
N LEU A 120 8.23 -12.71 -6.72
CA LEU A 120 7.20 -13.27 -7.60
C LEU A 120 5.91 -12.44 -7.55
N ARG A 121 5.45 -12.02 -6.36
CA ARG A 121 4.28 -11.17 -6.19
C ARG A 121 4.49 -9.81 -6.87
N GLU A 122 5.66 -9.18 -6.74
CA GLU A 122 5.97 -7.91 -7.40
C GLU A 122 6.01 -8.03 -8.93
N ARG A 123 6.22 -9.24 -9.46
CA ARG A 123 6.11 -9.58 -10.88
C ARG A 123 4.69 -9.96 -11.33
N ASN A 124 3.71 -9.88 -10.42
CA ASN A 124 2.34 -10.36 -10.62
C ASN A 124 2.24 -11.88 -10.91
N GLU A 125 3.26 -12.66 -10.58
CA GLU A 125 3.28 -14.13 -10.64
C GLU A 125 2.65 -14.69 -9.35
N LEU A 126 1.33 -14.49 -9.18
CA LEU A 126 0.64 -14.79 -7.91
C LEU A 126 0.62 -16.29 -7.56
N PRO A 127 0.30 -17.25 -8.45
CA PRO A 127 0.28 -18.65 -8.08
C PRO A 127 1.62 -19.16 -7.52
N PRO A 128 2.79 -18.96 -8.14
CA PRO A 128 4.06 -19.34 -7.56
C PRO A 128 4.44 -18.55 -6.30
N ALA A 129 4.02 -17.27 -6.17
CA ALA A 129 4.21 -16.51 -4.94
C ALA A 129 3.44 -17.13 -3.76
N ILE A 130 2.17 -17.49 -3.97
CA ILE A 130 1.32 -18.16 -2.99
C ILE A 130 1.94 -19.51 -2.57
N ALA A 131 2.47 -20.29 -3.52
CA ALA A 131 3.15 -21.55 -3.23
C ALA A 131 4.38 -21.34 -2.33
N CYS A 132 5.22 -20.33 -2.63
CA CYS A 132 6.40 -19.99 -1.82
C CYS A 132 6.01 -19.55 -0.40
N PHE A 133 5.00 -18.68 -0.24
CA PHE A 133 4.54 -18.24 1.07
C PHE A 133 3.89 -19.38 1.87
N THR A 134 3.11 -20.23 1.21
CA THR A 134 2.52 -21.43 1.84
C THR A 134 3.61 -22.36 2.37
N ALA A 135 4.64 -22.64 1.57
CA ALA A 135 5.77 -23.45 2.02
C ALA A 135 6.52 -22.79 3.18
N ALA A 136 6.75 -21.47 3.14
CA ALA A 136 7.39 -20.73 4.23
C ALA A 136 6.59 -20.82 5.54
N THR A 137 5.25 -20.72 5.47
CA THR A 137 4.36 -20.82 6.65
C THR A 137 4.21 -22.26 7.15
N ALA A 138 4.34 -23.26 6.28
CA ALA A 138 4.38 -24.67 6.68
C ALA A 138 5.68 -25.01 7.44
N LEU A 139 6.83 -24.50 6.98
CA LEU A 139 8.12 -24.66 7.66
C LEU A 139 8.17 -23.92 9.01
N ARG A 140 7.56 -22.75 9.08
CA ARG A 140 7.49 -21.95 10.30
C ARG A 140 6.09 -21.40 10.51
N PRO A 141 5.20 -22.15 11.21
CA PRO A 141 3.79 -21.75 11.41
C PRO A 141 3.58 -20.39 12.06
N ALA A 142 4.49 -19.94 12.90
CA ALA A 142 4.44 -18.63 13.56
C ALA A 142 5.15 -17.50 12.79
N TYR A 143 5.50 -17.71 11.52
CA TYR A 143 6.16 -16.69 10.70
C TYR A 143 5.14 -15.66 10.21
N ALA A 144 4.81 -14.73 11.07
CA ALA A 144 3.74 -13.73 10.84
C ALA A 144 3.96 -12.91 9.55
N ALA A 145 5.20 -12.51 9.23
CA ALA A 145 5.47 -11.77 7.99
C ALA A 145 5.15 -12.59 6.73
N ALA A 146 5.49 -13.90 6.70
CA ALA A 146 5.14 -14.76 5.58
C ALA A 146 3.62 -14.99 5.47
N ARG A 147 2.91 -15.09 6.59
CA ARG A 147 1.44 -15.20 6.61
C ARG A 147 0.78 -13.93 6.06
N VAL A 148 1.25 -12.74 6.45
CA VAL A 148 0.75 -11.48 5.88
C VAL A 148 1.05 -11.38 4.39
N ASN A 149 2.24 -11.80 3.95
CA ASN A 149 2.57 -11.84 2.53
C ASN A 149 1.70 -12.84 1.75
N LEU A 150 1.41 -14.01 2.35
CA LEU A 150 0.44 -14.98 1.82
C LEU A 150 -0.95 -14.35 1.69
N ALA A 151 -1.41 -13.68 2.75
CA ALA A 151 -2.69 -12.97 2.76
C ALA A 151 -2.82 -12.00 1.59
N LEU A 152 -1.83 -11.12 1.43
CA LEU A 152 -1.82 -10.11 0.35
C LEU A 152 -1.80 -10.75 -1.05
N ALA A 153 -1.09 -11.86 -1.22
CA ALA A 153 -1.06 -12.59 -2.49
C ALA A 153 -2.39 -13.30 -2.77
N LEU A 154 -3.01 -13.92 -1.77
CA LEU A 154 -4.33 -14.56 -1.87
C LEU A 154 -5.42 -13.53 -2.18
N LEU A 155 -5.43 -12.38 -1.51
CA LEU A 155 -6.38 -11.31 -1.76
C LEU A 155 -6.23 -10.74 -3.18
N ALA A 156 -5.00 -10.53 -3.64
CA ALA A 156 -4.72 -10.09 -5.01
C ALA A 156 -5.15 -11.10 -6.08
N ASP A 157 -5.13 -12.39 -5.73
CA ASP A 157 -5.59 -13.51 -6.57
C ASP A 157 -7.12 -13.73 -6.49
N GLY A 158 -7.83 -12.95 -5.67
CA GLY A 158 -9.29 -13.06 -5.49
C GLY A 158 -9.72 -14.12 -4.47
N GLN A 159 -8.80 -14.78 -3.76
CA GLN A 159 -9.09 -15.78 -2.74
C GLN A 159 -9.40 -15.11 -1.38
N PHE A 160 -10.49 -14.34 -1.32
CA PHE A 160 -10.78 -13.43 -0.21
C PHE A 160 -10.94 -14.11 1.15
N GLN A 161 -11.62 -15.26 1.22
CA GLN A 161 -11.83 -15.97 2.49
C GLN A 161 -10.50 -16.37 3.13
N ARG A 162 -9.66 -17.09 2.38
CA ARG A 162 -8.34 -17.50 2.87
C ARG A 162 -7.42 -16.33 3.11
N GLY A 163 -7.45 -15.35 2.20
CA GLY A 163 -6.63 -14.16 2.30
C GLY A 163 -6.98 -13.31 3.53
N SER A 164 -8.26 -13.10 3.83
CA SER A 164 -8.69 -12.33 5.01
C SER A 164 -8.39 -13.06 6.32
N GLU A 165 -8.47 -14.40 6.37
CA GLU A 165 -8.07 -15.21 7.52
C GLU A 165 -6.57 -15.05 7.81
N GLU A 166 -5.72 -15.23 6.81
CA GLU A 166 -4.26 -15.04 6.95
C GLU A 166 -3.90 -13.59 7.27
N TYR A 167 -4.72 -12.60 6.84
CA TYR A 167 -4.49 -11.19 7.12
C TYR A 167 -4.64 -10.81 8.59
N GLU A 168 -5.33 -11.63 9.40
CA GLU A 168 -5.40 -11.44 10.85
C GLU A 168 -4.03 -11.58 11.54
N TRP A 169 -3.06 -12.20 10.88
CA TRP A 169 -1.68 -12.24 11.37
C TRP A 169 -0.95 -10.90 11.34
N ARG A 170 -1.51 -9.85 10.72
CA ARG A 170 -0.94 -8.50 10.72
C ARG A 170 -0.69 -7.97 12.13
N TRP A 171 -1.49 -8.34 13.09
CA TRP A 171 -1.34 -7.96 14.51
C TRP A 171 -0.14 -8.60 15.21
N ARG A 172 0.46 -9.63 14.60
CA ARG A 172 1.64 -10.35 15.10
C ARG A 172 2.87 -10.12 14.22
N GLY A 173 2.70 -9.65 12.98
CA GLY A 173 3.75 -9.55 11.95
C GLY A 173 4.51 -8.24 11.94
N TYR A 174 3.90 -7.16 12.38
CA TYR A 174 4.50 -5.84 12.38
C TYR A 174 4.73 -5.34 13.80
N ARG A 175 5.94 -4.83 14.07
CA ARG A 175 6.32 -4.30 15.40
C ARG A 175 5.39 -3.17 15.87
N GLU A 176 4.79 -2.45 14.93
CA GLU A 176 3.95 -1.28 15.15
C GLU A 176 2.45 -1.60 15.16
N ALA A 177 2.07 -2.78 14.62
CA ALA A 177 0.68 -3.22 14.57
C ALA A 177 0.30 -3.93 15.87
N ARG A 178 -0.18 -3.15 16.83
CA ARG A 178 -0.80 -3.69 18.05
C ARG A 178 -2.29 -3.41 18.00
N LEU A 179 -3.08 -4.41 18.45
CA LEU A 179 -4.48 -4.15 18.72
C LEU A 179 -4.60 -2.99 19.71
N PRO A 180 -5.54 -2.07 19.50
CA PRO A 180 -5.75 -0.97 20.42
C PRO A 180 -6.12 -1.50 21.81
N ALA A 181 -5.67 -0.81 22.85
CA ALA A 181 -6.07 -1.13 24.23
C ALA A 181 -7.49 -0.59 24.49
N ILE A 182 -8.49 -1.32 24.03
CA ILE A 182 -9.92 -1.00 24.20
C ILE A 182 -10.46 -1.89 25.31
N ALA A 183 -11.22 -1.29 26.26
CA ALA A 183 -11.83 -2.00 27.38
C ALA A 183 -13.11 -2.76 26.97
N ALA A 184 -13.06 -3.47 25.84
CA ALA A 184 -14.12 -4.31 25.31
C ALA A 184 -13.48 -5.56 24.65
N PRO A 185 -14.18 -6.71 24.58
CA PRO A 185 -13.66 -7.88 23.87
C PRO A 185 -13.67 -7.65 22.36
N LEU A 186 -12.77 -8.36 21.64
CA LEU A 186 -12.85 -8.47 20.20
C LEU A 186 -14.17 -9.15 19.81
N TRP A 187 -14.89 -8.54 18.86
CA TRP A 187 -16.14 -9.11 18.34
C TRP A 187 -15.87 -10.43 17.63
N ASP A 188 -16.61 -11.46 18.04
CA ASP A 188 -16.49 -12.82 17.51
C ASP A 188 -17.47 -13.16 16.36
N GLY A 189 -18.29 -12.19 15.95
CA GLY A 189 -19.31 -12.36 14.90
C GLY A 189 -20.71 -12.64 15.44
N ARG A 190 -20.91 -12.85 16.75
CA ARG A 190 -22.21 -13.11 17.34
C ARG A 190 -23.03 -11.82 17.47
N ALA A 191 -24.36 -11.98 17.44
CA ALA A 191 -25.27 -10.85 17.64
C ALA A 191 -25.13 -10.27 19.06
N LEU A 192 -24.98 -8.95 19.13
CA LEU A 192 -24.92 -8.17 20.37
C LEU A 192 -26.30 -7.64 20.80
N GLY A 193 -27.37 -7.95 20.04
CA GLY A 193 -28.70 -7.42 20.29
C GLY A 193 -28.72 -5.88 20.23
N ASN A 194 -29.16 -5.23 21.30
CA ASN A 194 -29.16 -3.77 21.42
C ASN A 194 -27.78 -3.18 21.80
N GLY A 195 -26.74 -4.03 21.89
CA GLY A 195 -25.41 -3.61 22.28
C GLY A 195 -24.70 -2.76 21.24
N THR A 196 -23.59 -2.14 21.68
CA THR A 196 -22.75 -1.26 20.88
C THR A 196 -21.54 -2.02 20.33
N LEU A 197 -21.35 -1.99 19.02
CA LEU A 197 -20.14 -2.43 18.34
C LEU A 197 -19.28 -1.22 17.96
N LEU A 198 -18.05 -1.17 18.48
CA LEU A 198 -17.06 -0.17 18.13
C LEU A 198 -16.19 -0.66 16.98
N LEU A 199 -16.26 0.02 15.85
CA LEU A 199 -15.36 -0.20 14.71
C LEU A 199 -14.12 0.69 14.88
N TRP A 200 -12.95 0.07 14.80
CA TRP A 200 -11.67 0.78 14.91
C TRP A 200 -11.02 0.95 13.55
N ALA A 201 -10.83 2.21 13.11
CA ALA A 201 -10.09 2.53 11.91
C ALA A 201 -8.60 2.24 12.11
N GLU A 202 -8.05 1.45 11.23
CA GLU A 202 -6.64 1.05 11.16
C GLU A 202 -6.04 1.43 9.81
N GLN A 203 -4.73 1.50 9.73
CA GLN A 203 -3.97 1.81 8.50
C GLN A 203 -4.30 3.20 7.91
N GLY A 204 -4.56 3.32 6.60
CA GLY A 204 -4.73 4.58 5.92
C GLY A 204 -6.17 5.15 5.93
N LEU A 205 -6.28 6.42 5.53
CA LEU A 205 -7.59 7.06 5.37
C LEU A 205 -8.43 6.38 4.30
N GLY A 206 -7.80 5.90 3.21
CA GLY A 206 -8.46 5.15 2.13
C GLY A 206 -9.06 3.84 2.62
N ASP A 207 -8.36 3.13 3.53
CA ASP A 207 -8.84 1.89 4.13
C ASP A 207 -10.10 2.14 4.96
N THR A 208 -10.12 3.20 5.75
CA THR A 208 -11.30 3.58 6.53
C THR A 208 -12.49 3.90 5.62
N ILE A 209 -12.28 4.68 4.57
CA ILE A 209 -13.31 5.01 3.57
C ILE A 209 -13.85 3.72 2.96
N GLN A 210 -12.96 2.86 2.47
CA GLN A 210 -13.36 1.62 1.79
C GLN A 210 -14.17 0.70 2.70
N PHE A 211 -13.69 0.45 3.92
CA PHE A 211 -14.29 -0.53 4.82
C PHE A 211 -15.51 -0.02 5.59
N ALA A 212 -15.77 1.29 5.61
CA ALA A 212 -17.02 1.85 6.14
C ALA A 212 -18.27 1.28 5.42
N ARG A 213 -18.14 0.80 4.18
CA ARG A 213 -19.22 0.14 3.42
C ARG A 213 -19.83 -1.11 4.08
N TYR A 214 -19.08 -1.73 5.00
CA TYR A 214 -19.56 -2.90 5.74
C TYR A 214 -20.52 -2.52 6.88
N ALA A 215 -20.55 -1.27 7.32
CA ALA A 215 -21.39 -0.85 8.46
C ALA A 215 -22.89 -1.18 8.31
N PRO A 216 -23.53 -1.03 7.12
CA PRO A 216 -24.92 -1.42 6.95
C PRO A 216 -25.19 -2.91 7.21
N LEU A 217 -24.23 -3.80 6.91
CA LEU A 217 -24.35 -5.24 7.12
C LEU A 217 -24.34 -5.62 8.61
N LEU A 218 -23.82 -4.73 9.47
CA LEU A 218 -23.70 -4.98 10.90
C LEU A 218 -25.00 -4.69 11.66
N ARG A 219 -26.03 -4.12 11.03
CA ARG A 219 -27.31 -3.79 11.66
C ARG A 219 -28.06 -5.01 12.19
N SER A 220 -27.86 -6.17 11.61
CA SER A 220 -28.40 -7.44 12.12
C SER A 220 -27.61 -8.00 13.31
N HIS A 221 -26.45 -7.43 13.63
CA HIS A 221 -25.54 -7.93 14.66
C HIS A 221 -25.48 -7.01 15.90
N ALA A 222 -25.70 -5.70 15.74
CA ALA A 222 -25.60 -4.74 16.84
C ALA A 222 -26.64 -3.63 16.71
N GLY A 223 -27.20 -3.20 17.83
CA GLY A 223 -28.18 -2.11 17.90
C GLY A 223 -27.53 -0.74 17.62
N ARG A 224 -26.27 -0.57 17.98
CA ARG A 224 -25.51 0.66 17.75
C ARG A 224 -24.13 0.38 17.17
N ILE A 225 -23.76 1.12 16.13
CA ILE A 225 -22.45 1.06 15.46
C ILE A 225 -21.73 2.39 15.67
N VAL A 226 -20.58 2.36 16.34
CA VAL A 226 -19.72 3.52 16.56
C VAL A 226 -18.42 3.34 15.76
N LEU A 227 -18.01 4.35 15.00
CA LEU A 227 -16.74 4.34 14.29
C LEU A 227 -15.72 5.25 15.00
N ALA A 228 -14.61 4.68 15.43
CA ALA A 228 -13.43 5.44 15.85
C ALA A 228 -12.48 5.61 14.67
N CYS A 229 -12.24 6.85 14.21
CA CYS A 229 -11.42 7.14 13.04
C CYS A 229 -10.51 8.37 13.25
N PRO A 230 -9.46 8.54 12.41
CA PRO A 230 -8.58 9.70 12.46
C PRO A 230 -9.33 11.03 12.21
N PRO A 231 -8.87 12.16 12.81
CA PRO A 231 -9.51 13.47 12.71
C PRO A 231 -9.91 13.92 11.30
N PRO A 232 -9.09 13.71 10.23
CA PRO A 232 -9.46 14.13 8.87
C PRO A 232 -10.70 13.46 8.29
N LEU A 233 -11.19 12.38 8.91
CA LEU A 233 -12.37 11.62 8.47
C LEU A 233 -13.63 11.93 9.28
N LEU A 234 -13.54 12.59 10.42
CA LEU A 234 -14.66 12.74 11.36
C LEU A 234 -15.89 13.37 10.70
N ARG A 235 -15.73 14.49 10.00
CA ARG A 235 -16.85 15.17 9.33
C ARG A 235 -17.48 14.34 8.23
N LEU A 236 -16.64 13.65 7.43
CA LEU A 236 -17.09 12.80 6.34
C LEU A 236 -17.88 11.60 6.86
N MET A 237 -17.36 10.91 7.87
CA MET A 237 -17.92 9.66 8.38
C MET A 237 -19.21 9.83 9.16
N ARG A 238 -19.53 11.02 9.67
CA ARG A 238 -20.82 11.32 10.33
C ARG A 238 -22.03 11.12 9.43
N GLY A 239 -21.85 11.16 8.11
CA GLY A 239 -22.88 10.87 7.13
C GLY A 239 -22.84 9.47 6.53
N ALA A 240 -21.96 8.59 7.03
CA ALA A 240 -21.79 7.25 6.48
C ALA A 240 -22.98 6.33 6.81
N ARG A 241 -23.47 5.62 5.78
CA ARG A 241 -24.59 4.69 5.96
C ARG A 241 -24.25 3.59 6.97
N GLY A 242 -25.15 3.37 7.92
CA GLY A 242 -25.01 2.30 8.90
C GLY A 242 -24.16 2.64 10.13
N ILE A 243 -23.58 3.83 10.22
CA ILE A 243 -22.82 4.32 11.37
C ILE A 243 -23.71 5.28 12.18
N ASP A 244 -23.83 5.04 13.49
CA ASP A 244 -24.67 5.85 14.39
C ASP A 244 -23.90 7.00 15.01
N ASP A 245 -22.61 6.80 15.28
CA ASP A 245 -21.75 7.80 15.89
C ASP A 245 -20.30 7.67 15.43
N VAL A 246 -19.59 8.80 15.43
CA VAL A 246 -18.18 8.86 14.97
C VAL A 246 -17.34 9.61 16.00
N VAL A 247 -16.30 8.94 16.47
CA VAL A 247 -15.37 9.48 17.48
C VAL A 247 -13.92 9.50 16.95
N SER A 248 -13.10 10.37 17.53
CA SER A 248 -11.69 10.43 17.17
C SER A 248 -10.88 9.30 17.82
N THR A 249 -9.95 8.70 17.09
CA THR A 249 -8.98 7.75 17.64
C THR A 249 -7.98 8.39 18.63
N GLY A 250 -7.90 9.72 18.67
CA GLY A 250 -7.00 10.47 19.57
C GLY A 250 -7.59 10.86 20.93
N VAL A 251 -8.82 10.42 21.24
CA VAL A 251 -9.51 10.74 22.51
C VAL A 251 -9.99 9.47 23.21
N ALA A 252 -10.48 9.60 24.46
CA ALA A 252 -11.10 8.49 25.16
C ALA A 252 -12.29 7.93 24.36
N LEU A 253 -12.31 6.62 24.16
CA LEU A 253 -13.36 5.94 23.43
C LEU A 253 -14.59 5.73 24.29
N PRO A 254 -15.82 5.77 23.73
CA PRO A 254 -17.03 5.45 24.47
C PRO A 254 -17.05 3.97 24.88
N PRO A 255 -17.81 3.62 25.91
CA PRO A 255 -18.07 2.23 26.27
C PRO A 255 -18.69 1.47 25.07
N ALA A 256 -18.25 0.23 24.88
CA ALA A 256 -18.78 -0.66 23.86
C ALA A 256 -18.85 -2.10 24.40
N ASP A 257 -19.78 -2.89 23.87
CA ASP A 257 -19.94 -4.31 24.27
C ASP A 257 -18.93 -5.21 23.54
N ALA A 258 -18.51 -4.79 22.34
CA ALA A 258 -17.42 -5.39 21.60
C ALA A 258 -16.75 -4.38 20.67
N TYR A 259 -15.55 -4.68 20.20
CA TYR A 259 -14.90 -3.88 19.15
C TYR A 259 -14.31 -4.75 18.04
N LEU A 260 -14.13 -4.18 16.85
CA LEU A 260 -13.45 -4.83 15.74
C LEU A 260 -12.65 -3.82 14.91
N PRO A 261 -11.38 -4.13 14.54
CA PRO A 261 -10.68 -3.40 13.50
C PRO A 261 -11.40 -3.52 12.15
N LEU A 262 -11.49 -2.42 11.41
CA LEU A 262 -12.30 -2.35 10.18
C LEU A 262 -11.93 -3.41 9.15
N LEU A 263 -10.63 -3.66 8.93
CA LEU A 263 -10.19 -4.61 7.90
C LEU A 263 -10.47 -6.08 8.30
N SER A 264 -10.73 -6.35 9.58
CA SER A 264 -11.16 -7.67 10.04
C SER A 264 -12.62 -8.00 9.68
N LEU A 265 -13.39 -7.01 9.20
CA LEU A 265 -14.78 -7.22 8.76
C LEU A 265 -14.88 -8.22 7.59
N MET A 266 -13.93 -8.20 6.66
CA MET A 266 -13.90 -9.20 5.57
C MET A 266 -13.90 -10.62 6.11
N HIS A 267 -13.01 -10.89 7.06
CA HIS A 267 -12.89 -12.21 7.68
C HIS A 267 -14.13 -12.56 8.51
N ARG A 268 -14.60 -11.64 9.36
CA ARG A 268 -15.75 -11.89 10.25
C ARG A 268 -17.05 -12.12 9.50
N LEU A 269 -17.25 -11.47 8.38
CA LEU A 269 -18.46 -11.60 7.55
C LEU A 269 -18.30 -12.62 6.40
N GLY A 270 -17.17 -13.32 6.33
CA GLY A 270 -16.92 -14.36 5.33
C GLY A 270 -16.94 -13.82 3.90
N THR A 271 -16.44 -12.61 3.67
CA THR A 271 -16.48 -11.96 2.35
C THR A 271 -15.79 -12.79 1.28
N THR A 272 -16.46 -13.02 0.18
CA THR A 272 -15.92 -13.58 -1.06
C THR A 272 -15.86 -12.50 -2.14
N LEU A 273 -15.30 -12.81 -3.31
CA LEU A 273 -15.29 -11.89 -4.44
C LEU A 273 -16.71 -11.47 -4.86
N ASP A 274 -17.67 -12.39 -4.78
CA ASP A 274 -19.06 -12.18 -5.19
C ASP A 274 -19.92 -11.49 -4.12
N THR A 275 -19.46 -11.50 -2.86
CA THR A 275 -20.20 -10.91 -1.73
C THR A 275 -19.59 -9.62 -1.22
N ILE A 276 -18.64 -9.03 -1.95
CA ILE A 276 -18.16 -7.69 -1.66
C ILE A 276 -19.36 -6.72 -1.68
N PRO A 277 -19.57 -5.92 -0.61
CA PRO A 277 -20.67 -4.94 -0.60
C PRO A 277 -20.34 -3.79 -1.56
N ALA A 278 -20.68 -3.95 -2.84
CA ALA A 278 -20.34 -3.01 -3.92
C ALA A 278 -21.33 -1.84 -4.07
N GLU A 279 -22.40 -1.80 -3.26
CA GLU A 279 -23.42 -0.75 -3.34
C GLU A 279 -22.82 0.63 -3.05
N VAL A 280 -23.04 1.56 -3.98
CA VAL A 280 -22.63 2.98 -3.89
C VAL A 280 -23.80 3.89 -4.28
N PRO A 281 -23.91 5.14 -3.76
CA PRO A 281 -23.05 5.72 -2.73
C PRO A 281 -23.36 5.21 -1.33
N TYR A 282 -22.33 5.04 -0.52
CA TYR A 282 -22.46 4.80 0.92
C TYR A 282 -21.92 5.96 1.77
N LEU A 283 -21.28 6.94 1.13
CA LEU A 283 -20.95 8.25 1.69
C LEU A 283 -21.67 9.34 0.89
N ALA A 284 -21.89 10.49 1.52
CA ALA A 284 -22.47 11.67 0.90
C ALA A 284 -21.68 12.93 1.25
N ALA A 285 -21.59 13.85 0.30
CA ALA A 285 -21.08 15.20 0.56
C ALA A 285 -22.11 16.02 1.32
N HIS A 286 -21.67 16.96 2.15
CA HIS A 286 -22.57 17.89 2.86
C HIS A 286 -23.07 18.95 1.86
N PRO A 287 -24.40 19.07 1.60
CA PRO A 287 -24.93 19.92 0.55
C PRO A 287 -24.52 21.41 0.69
N GLY A 288 -24.53 21.94 1.92
CA GLY A 288 -24.13 23.33 2.16
C GLY A 288 -22.65 23.60 1.86
N ARG A 289 -21.79 22.58 1.94
CA ARG A 289 -20.37 22.71 1.59
C ARG A 289 -20.15 22.67 0.08
N SER A 290 -20.85 21.80 -0.63
CA SER A 290 -20.86 21.79 -2.11
C SER A 290 -21.30 23.13 -2.68
N ALA A 291 -22.39 23.71 -2.17
CA ALA A 291 -22.85 25.02 -2.57
C ALA A 291 -21.80 26.14 -2.34
N ALA A 292 -21.07 26.10 -1.21
CA ALA A 292 -20.03 27.07 -0.90
C ALA A 292 -18.81 26.98 -1.84
N LEU A 293 -18.54 25.79 -2.41
CA LEU A 293 -17.40 25.55 -3.32
C LEU A 293 -17.78 25.69 -4.81
N ALA A 294 -19.07 25.72 -5.14
CA ALA A 294 -19.55 25.86 -6.50
C ALA A 294 -18.95 27.04 -7.28
N PRO A 295 -18.77 28.27 -6.71
CA PRO A 295 -18.14 29.37 -7.41
C PRO A 295 -16.71 29.10 -7.87
N VAL A 296 -15.92 28.36 -7.12
CA VAL A 296 -14.53 27.99 -7.47
C VAL A 296 -14.51 27.00 -8.64
N LEU A 297 -15.55 26.18 -8.75
CA LEU A 297 -15.71 25.18 -9.81
C LEU A 297 -16.44 25.71 -11.05
N ALA A 298 -16.98 26.94 -10.98
CA ALA A 298 -17.77 27.55 -12.07
C ALA A 298 -16.92 27.77 -13.32
N GLY A 299 -17.53 27.62 -14.51
CA GLY A 299 -16.93 27.81 -15.83
C GLY A 299 -17.32 26.70 -16.80
N GLU A 300 -17.05 26.91 -18.08
CA GLU A 300 -17.37 25.98 -19.16
C GLU A 300 -16.39 24.82 -19.25
N GLY A 301 -16.84 23.69 -19.79
CA GLY A 301 -16.05 22.47 -20.00
C GLY A 301 -16.20 21.40 -18.92
N LEU A 302 -15.66 20.22 -19.19
CA LEU A 302 -15.66 19.08 -18.25
C LEU A 302 -14.78 19.39 -17.02
N ARG A 303 -15.33 19.16 -15.84
CA ARG A 303 -14.64 19.37 -14.56
C ARG A 303 -13.98 18.06 -14.13
N ILE A 304 -12.66 18.01 -14.16
CA ILE A 304 -11.90 16.82 -13.84
C ILE A 304 -11.01 17.06 -12.62
N GLY A 305 -11.21 16.25 -11.57
CA GLY A 305 -10.34 16.25 -10.41
C GLY A 305 -9.11 15.37 -10.64
N LEU A 306 -7.94 15.86 -10.28
CA LEU A 306 -6.66 15.14 -10.44
C LEU A 306 -5.97 14.89 -9.11
N THR A 307 -5.44 13.66 -8.94
CA THR A 307 -4.47 13.29 -7.91
C THR A 307 -3.43 12.36 -8.51
N TRP A 308 -2.19 12.83 -8.64
CA TRP A 308 -1.09 12.11 -9.32
C TRP A 308 0.00 11.60 -8.39
N SER A 309 -0.08 11.91 -7.09
CA SER A 309 0.84 11.41 -6.08
C SER A 309 0.12 11.09 -4.78
N GLY A 310 0.67 10.14 -4.04
CA GLY A 310 0.19 9.78 -2.72
C GLY A 310 0.92 10.54 -1.61
N HIS A 311 0.86 9.99 -0.39
CA HIS A 311 1.58 10.54 0.75
C HIS A 311 3.04 10.08 0.74
N PRO A 312 4.06 10.97 0.78
CA PRO A 312 5.47 10.61 0.61
C PRO A 312 6.02 9.63 1.67
N ARG A 313 5.36 9.54 2.84
CA ARG A 313 5.75 8.57 3.90
C ARG A 313 5.25 7.15 3.62
N HIS A 314 4.41 6.96 2.59
CA HIS A 314 3.93 5.61 2.27
C HIS A 314 5.05 4.81 1.59
N PRO A 315 5.38 3.59 2.07
CA PRO A 315 6.53 2.82 1.56
C PRO A 315 6.54 2.62 0.04
N ASN A 316 5.36 2.45 -0.57
CA ASN A 316 5.19 2.23 -2.00
C ASN A 316 4.85 3.50 -2.78
N ASP A 317 5.01 4.70 -2.20
CA ASP A 317 4.59 5.94 -2.86
C ASP A 317 5.36 6.18 -4.16
N HIS A 318 6.66 5.88 -4.17
CA HIS A 318 7.52 5.97 -5.35
C HIS A 318 7.09 5.11 -6.54
N ARG A 319 6.28 4.07 -6.31
CA ARG A 319 5.77 3.17 -7.37
C ARG A 319 4.41 3.61 -7.89
N ARG A 320 3.55 4.19 -7.04
CA ARG A 320 2.17 4.59 -7.40
C ARG A 320 2.04 6.04 -7.80
N SER A 321 2.97 6.90 -7.41
CA SER A 321 3.00 8.32 -7.79
C SER A 321 3.68 8.51 -9.14
N LEU A 322 3.17 9.44 -9.93
CA LEU A 322 3.76 9.79 -11.22
C LEU A 322 4.31 11.22 -11.20
N PRO A 323 5.39 11.49 -11.96
CA PRO A 323 5.92 12.85 -12.09
C PRO A 323 4.89 13.78 -12.74
N PRO A 324 4.68 15.00 -12.21
CA PRO A 324 3.73 15.97 -12.77
C PRO A 324 3.95 16.28 -14.25
N SER A 325 5.19 16.21 -14.73
CA SER A 325 5.54 16.42 -16.14
C SER A 325 4.83 15.45 -17.10
N LEU A 326 4.45 14.28 -16.64
CA LEU A 326 3.70 13.31 -17.44
C LEU A 326 2.23 13.69 -17.65
N LEU A 327 1.69 14.66 -16.90
CA LEU A 327 0.30 15.11 -17.07
C LEU A 327 0.09 15.98 -18.32
N ARG A 328 1.16 16.49 -18.93
CA ARG A 328 1.07 17.41 -20.05
C ARG A 328 0.11 16.96 -21.18
N PRO A 329 0.13 15.68 -21.63
CA PRO A 329 -0.77 15.22 -22.68
C PRO A 329 -2.27 15.29 -22.31
N LEU A 330 -2.60 15.34 -21.02
CA LEU A 330 -3.96 15.54 -20.54
C LEU A 330 -4.32 17.02 -20.56
N LEU A 331 -3.42 17.88 -20.07
CA LEU A 331 -3.63 19.32 -19.93
C LEU A 331 -3.79 20.04 -21.27
N ASP A 332 -3.24 19.48 -22.33
CA ASP A 332 -3.33 20.00 -23.70
C ASP A 332 -4.69 19.66 -24.39
N ILE A 333 -5.61 18.93 -23.72
CA ILE A 333 -6.93 18.59 -24.28
C ILE A 333 -7.89 19.76 -24.04
N PRO A 334 -8.44 20.39 -25.11
CA PRO A 334 -9.35 21.51 -24.95
C PRO A 334 -10.71 21.09 -24.36
N GLY A 335 -11.44 22.02 -23.78
CA GLY A 335 -12.78 21.79 -23.23
C GLY A 335 -12.78 21.11 -21.86
N ILE A 336 -11.62 21.01 -21.19
CA ILE A 336 -11.47 20.40 -19.85
C ILE A 336 -10.89 21.43 -18.87
N ARG A 337 -11.46 21.43 -17.67
CA ARG A 337 -10.94 22.17 -16.51
C ARG A 337 -10.43 21.17 -15.48
N TYR A 338 -9.17 21.29 -15.13
CA TYR A 338 -8.52 20.40 -14.18
C TYR A 338 -8.41 21.04 -12.80
N PHE A 339 -8.69 20.25 -11.76
CA PHE A 339 -8.69 20.65 -10.36
C PHE A 339 -7.82 19.70 -9.55
N ALA A 340 -6.82 20.20 -8.84
CA ALA A 340 -5.98 19.41 -7.98
C ALA A 340 -6.68 19.09 -6.64
N LEU A 341 -6.82 17.82 -6.30
CA LEU A 341 -7.50 17.35 -5.09
C LEU A 341 -6.50 17.00 -3.99
N TYR A 342 -5.69 17.95 -3.57
CA TYR A 342 -4.73 17.78 -2.48
C TYR A 342 -5.16 18.57 -1.24
N PRO A 343 -4.86 18.06 -0.02
CA PRO A 343 -5.21 18.77 1.22
C PRO A 343 -4.42 20.07 1.37
N ALA A 344 -4.91 20.95 2.20
CA ALA A 344 -4.26 22.21 2.55
C ALA A 344 -2.80 22.01 2.97
N GLY A 345 -1.90 22.87 2.47
CA GLY A 345 -0.46 22.79 2.71
C GLY A 345 0.30 21.77 1.85
N SER A 346 -0.36 21.10 0.90
CA SER A 346 0.32 20.26 -0.08
C SER A 346 1.05 21.11 -1.12
N ALA A 347 2.34 20.83 -1.33
CA ALA A 347 3.11 21.46 -2.40
C ALA A 347 2.88 20.80 -3.79
N ALA A 348 2.11 19.73 -3.84
CA ALA A 348 1.98 18.91 -5.06
C ALA A 348 1.36 19.68 -6.24
N ALA A 349 0.39 20.57 -5.98
CA ALA A 349 -0.32 21.33 -7.01
C ALA A 349 0.19 22.77 -7.18
N ALA A 350 1.10 23.23 -6.33
CA ALA A 350 1.56 24.62 -6.33
C ALA A 350 2.23 24.99 -7.67
N GLY A 351 1.68 26.01 -8.35
CA GLY A 351 2.28 26.57 -9.55
C GLY A 351 2.19 25.72 -10.82
N MET A 352 1.30 24.72 -10.88
CA MET A 352 1.12 23.89 -12.08
C MET A 352 0.20 24.60 -13.10
N PRO A 353 0.73 25.05 -14.26
CA PRO A 353 -0.10 25.68 -15.29
C PRO A 353 -1.20 24.73 -15.79
N GLY A 354 -2.42 25.27 -15.97
CA GLY A 354 -3.57 24.51 -16.48
C GLY A 354 -4.31 23.67 -15.43
N ILE A 355 -3.89 23.69 -14.16
CA ILE A 355 -4.58 23.04 -13.04
C ILE A 355 -4.97 24.07 -11.99
N VAL A 356 -6.23 24.08 -11.60
CA VAL A 356 -6.73 24.90 -10.49
C VAL A 356 -6.35 24.24 -9.18
N ASP A 357 -5.56 24.92 -8.36
CA ASP A 357 -5.20 24.43 -7.03
C ASP A 357 -6.36 24.66 -6.04
N LEU A 358 -6.95 23.57 -5.57
CA LEU A 358 -8.01 23.61 -4.56
C LEU A 358 -7.49 23.43 -3.12
N SER A 359 -6.20 23.25 -2.92
CA SER A 359 -5.64 22.99 -1.58
C SER A 359 -6.03 24.04 -0.52
N PRO A 360 -6.17 25.34 -0.83
CA PRO A 360 -6.65 26.32 0.15
C PRO A 360 -8.07 26.09 0.66
N HIS A 361 -8.86 25.32 -0.09
CA HIS A 361 -10.27 25.03 0.21
C HIS A 361 -10.51 23.63 0.83
N LEU A 362 -9.50 22.76 0.82
CA LEU A 362 -9.61 21.35 1.24
C LEU A 362 -8.96 21.14 2.62
N VAL A 363 -9.71 21.46 3.67
CA VAL A 363 -9.24 21.33 5.07
C VAL A 363 -9.20 19.86 5.50
N ASP A 364 -10.22 19.08 5.08
CA ASP A 364 -10.34 17.65 5.37
C ASP A 364 -11.04 16.90 4.22
N LEU A 365 -11.27 15.61 4.39
CA LEU A 365 -11.88 14.77 3.34
C LEU A 365 -13.38 15.06 3.13
N ALA A 366 -14.08 15.76 4.04
CA ALA A 366 -15.44 16.21 3.80
C ALA A 366 -15.48 17.36 2.77
N ASP A 367 -14.47 18.21 2.75
CA ASP A 367 -14.33 19.25 1.72
C ASP A 367 -13.97 18.63 0.37
N THR A 368 -13.07 17.63 0.37
CA THR A 368 -12.74 16.87 -0.85
C THR A 368 -13.98 16.15 -1.39
N ALA A 369 -14.83 15.60 -0.53
CA ALA A 369 -16.10 14.99 -0.92
C ALA A 369 -17.05 15.99 -1.56
N ALA A 370 -17.14 17.19 -1.01
CA ALA A 370 -17.98 18.28 -1.55
C ALA A 370 -17.54 18.67 -2.97
N VAL A 371 -16.23 18.83 -3.20
CA VAL A 371 -15.68 19.07 -4.53
C VAL A 371 -15.92 17.88 -5.45
N ALA A 372 -15.55 16.67 -5.03
CA ALA A 372 -15.67 15.46 -5.85
C ALA A 372 -17.11 15.23 -6.34
N SER A 373 -18.12 15.60 -5.54
CA SER A 373 -19.53 15.48 -5.89
C SER A 373 -19.96 16.39 -7.05
N GLU A 374 -19.24 17.47 -7.28
CA GLU A 374 -19.51 18.44 -8.36
C GLU A 374 -18.67 18.17 -9.63
N LEU A 375 -17.75 17.23 -9.59
CA LEU A 375 -16.89 16.90 -10.72
C LEU A 375 -17.55 15.88 -11.66
N ASP A 376 -17.23 15.97 -12.94
CA ASP A 376 -17.71 15.06 -13.98
C ASP A 376 -16.87 13.76 -14.04
N LEU A 377 -15.62 13.83 -13.55
CA LEU A 377 -14.69 12.72 -13.48
C LEU A 377 -13.62 12.99 -12.42
N VAL A 378 -13.19 11.95 -11.73
CA VAL A 378 -11.97 11.97 -10.90
C VAL A 378 -10.92 11.05 -11.53
N ILE A 379 -9.72 11.56 -11.77
CA ILE A 379 -8.56 10.79 -12.23
C ILE A 379 -7.54 10.77 -11.08
N SER A 380 -7.24 9.61 -10.55
CA SER A 380 -6.39 9.50 -9.36
C SER A 380 -5.45 8.31 -9.45
N VAL A 381 -4.25 8.45 -8.90
CA VAL A 381 -3.47 7.29 -8.47
C VAL A 381 -4.12 6.65 -7.25
N ASP A 382 -3.65 5.48 -6.83
CA ASP A 382 -4.19 4.74 -5.67
C ASP A 382 -4.00 5.52 -4.35
N THR A 383 -5.00 6.31 -3.99
CA THR A 383 -5.03 7.18 -2.81
C THR A 383 -6.42 7.19 -2.15
N ALA A 384 -6.51 7.83 -0.97
CA ALA A 384 -7.79 8.05 -0.29
C ALA A 384 -8.82 8.79 -1.17
N VAL A 385 -8.38 9.64 -2.09
CA VAL A 385 -9.25 10.38 -3.02
C VAL A 385 -9.97 9.44 -3.99
N ALA A 386 -9.28 8.41 -4.49
CA ALA A 386 -9.89 7.38 -5.35
C ALA A 386 -10.99 6.61 -4.61
N HIS A 387 -10.70 6.18 -3.38
CA HIS A 387 -11.68 5.52 -2.52
C HIS A 387 -12.88 6.42 -2.21
N LEU A 388 -12.63 7.70 -1.95
CA LEU A 388 -13.66 8.69 -1.69
C LEU A 388 -14.57 8.89 -2.91
N ALA A 389 -14.01 9.11 -4.09
CA ALA A 389 -14.77 9.27 -5.32
C ALA A 389 -15.64 8.03 -5.62
N GLY A 390 -15.09 6.83 -5.46
CA GLY A 390 -15.82 5.58 -5.57
C GLY A 390 -16.95 5.45 -4.53
N ALA A 391 -16.70 5.84 -3.27
CA ALA A 391 -17.69 5.82 -2.20
C ALA A 391 -18.86 6.79 -2.42
N LEU A 392 -18.62 7.87 -3.15
CA LEU A 392 -19.60 8.87 -3.57
C LEU A 392 -20.31 8.50 -4.91
N ALA A 393 -20.05 7.31 -5.46
CA ALA A 393 -20.53 6.87 -6.78
C ALA A 393 -20.12 7.80 -7.94
N ARG A 394 -18.99 8.51 -7.82
CA ARG A 394 -18.51 9.38 -8.90
C ARG A 394 -17.74 8.58 -9.95
N PRO A 395 -17.88 8.92 -11.25
CA PRO A 395 -17.02 8.37 -12.28
C PRO A 395 -15.55 8.57 -11.90
N THR A 396 -14.78 7.48 -11.88
CA THR A 396 -13.39 7.53 -11.43
C THR A 396 -12.51 6.71 -12.36
N TRP A 397 -11.39 7.30 -12.79
CA TRP A 397 -10.33 6.62 -13.51
C TRP A 397 -9.14 6.46 -12.60
N LEU A 398 -8.79 5.22 -12.28
CA LEU A 398 -7.74 4.90 -11.34
C LEU A 398 -6.48 4.45 -12.07
N LEU A 399 -5.37 5.17 -11.83
CA LEU A 399 -4.06 4.86 -12.37
C LEU A 399 -3.34 3.92 -11.41
N LEU A 400 -2.92 2.77 -11.92
CA LEU A 400 -2.30 1.72 -11.11
C LEU A 400 -0.88 1.41 -11.59
N PRO A 401 0.06 1.20 -10.65
CA PRO A 401 1.37 0.67 -10.99
C PRO A 401 1.25 -0.77 -11.51
N PHE A 402 2.34 -1.30 -12.07
CA PHE A 402 2.41 -2.68 -12.54
C PHE A 402 2.01 -3.68 -11.43
N SER A 403 2.63 -3.59 -10.27
CA SER A 403 2.24 -4.35 -9.08
C SER A 403 1.38 -3.47 -8.18
N ALA A 404 0.08 -3.51 -8.39
CA ALA A 404 -0.90 -2.74 -7.65
C ALA A 404 -1.23 -3.36 -6.28
N ASP A 405 -1.95 -2.61 -5.43
CA ASP A 405 -2.52 -3.14 -4.20
C ASP A 405 -3.52 -4.27 -4.49
N TRP A 406 -3.65 -5.22 -3.57
CA TRP A 406 -4.50 -6.40 -3.67
C TRP A 406 -5.97 -6.07 -3.98
N ARG A 407 -6.46 -4.91 -3.56
CA ARG A 407 -7.84 -4.45 -3.76
C ARG A 407 -8.22 -4.38 -5.23
N TRP A 408 -7.25 -4.08 -6.06
CA TRP A 408 -7.47 -3.85 -7.49
C TRP A 408 -7.32 -5.12 -8.33
N LEU A 409 -6.97 -6.27 -7.71
CA LEU A 409 -6.69 -7.53 -8.41
C LEU A 409 -5.63 -7.36 -9.51
N THR A 410 -5.45 -8.32 -10.42
CA THR A 410 -4.38 -8.22 -11.43
C THR A 410 -4.88 -8.01 -12.85
N ALA A 411 -5.85 -8.76 -13.33
CA ALA A 411 -6.19 -8.86 -14.75
C ALA A 411 -7.51 -8.16 -15.13
N ARG A 412 -7.85 -7.01 -14.50
CA ARG A 412 -9.16 -6.34 -14.69
C ARG A 412 -8.98 -4.87 -15.07
N ARG A 413 -9.95 -4.36 -15.84
CA ARG A 413 -10.14 -2.92 -16.11
C ARG A 413 -11.26 -2.29 -15.29
N ASP A 414 -12.00 -3.08 -14.51
CA ASP A 414 -13.01 -2.71 -13.53
C ASP A 414 -12.58 -3.15 -12.13
N THR A 415 -13.38 -2.85 -11.13
CA THR A 415 -13.14 -3.30 -9.75
C THR A 415 -14.44 -3.78 -9.10
N PRO A 416 -14.39 -4.88 -8.31
CA PRO A 416 -15.58 -5.35 -7.59
C PRO A 416 -15.99 -4.42 -6.45
N TRP A 417 -15.10 -3.48 -6.06
CA TRP A 417 -15.34 -2.54 -4.97
C TRP A 417 -16.19 -1.33 -5.38
N TYR A 418 -16.01 -0.81 -6.60
CA TYR A 418 -16.62 0.44 -7.05
C TYR A 418 -17.11 0.33 -8.49
N PRO A 419 -18.44 0.18 -8.71
CA PRO A 419 -18.99 0.00 -10.07
C PRO A 419 -18.73 1.17 -11.01
N THR A 420 -18.47 2.38 -10.47
CA THR A 420 -18.22 3.60 -11.24
C THR A 420 -16.74 3.83 -11.58
N MET A 421 -15.86 2.86 -11.26
CA MET A 421 -14.42 3.02 -11.41
C MET A 421 -13.87 2.20 -12.58
N ARG A 422 -13.05 2.84 -13.41
CA ARG A 422 -12.26 2.21 -14.48
C ARG A 422 -10.79 2.23 -14.12
N LEU A 423 -10.09 1.09 -14.32
CA LEU A 423 -8.69 0.90 -13.98
C LEU A 423 -7.79 1.04 -15.21
N PHE A 424 -6.71 1.82 -15.08
CA PHE A 424 -5.65 2.00 -16.06
C PHE A 424 -4.34 1.52 -15.44
N ARG A 425 -3.71 0.49 -16.01
CA ARG A 425 -2.57 -0.20 -15.39
C ARG A 425 -1.31 -0.05 -16.22
N GLN A 426 -0.17 0.06 -15.54
CA GLN A 426 1.12 -0.12 -16.19
C GLN A 426 1.26 -1.58 -16.68
N GLU A 427 1.70 -1.75 -17.92
CA GLU A 427 2.06 -3.05 -18.48
C GLU A 427 3.45 -3.53 -18.03
N GLN A 428 4.31 -2.59 -17.65
CA GLN A 428 5.65 -2.83 -17.12
C GLN A 428 5.95 -1.82 -15.99
N PRO A 429 6.83 -2.17 -15.05
CA PRO A 429 7.22 -1.25 -13.98
C PRO A 429 7.73 0.09 -14.53
N GLY A 430 7.16 1.20 -14.03
CA GLY A 430 7.53 2.56 -14.42
C GLY A 430 6.94 3.07 -15.74
N ALA A 431 6.18 2.27 -16.48
CA ALA A 431 5.58 2.64 -17.77
C ALA A 431 4.35 3.57 -17.62
N TRP A 432 4.50 4.71 -16.90
CA TRP A 432 3.42 5.69 -16.72
C TRP A 432 3.03 6.41 -18.02
N ALA A 433 3.97 6.59 -18.95
CA ALA A 433 3.69 7.31 -20.22
C ALA A 433 2.60 6.61 -21.04
N SER A 434 2.61 5.27 -21.12
CA SER A 434 1.56 4.50 -21.81
C SER A 434 0.20 4.63 -21.15
N VAL A 435 0.14 4.61 -19.81
CA VAL A 435 -1.09 4.82 -19.03
C VAL A 435 -1.67 6.21 -19.31
N ILE A 436 -0.83 7.24 -19.30
CA ILE A 436 -1.27 8.61 -19.59
C ILE A 436 -1.74 8.76 -21.05
N ALA A 437 -1.09 8.11 -22.01
CA ALA A 437 -1.53 8.10 -23.40
C ALA A 437 -2.92 7.45 -23.57
N GLU A 438 -3.17 6.31 -22.89
CA GLU A 438 -4.49 5.64 -22.89
C GLU A 438 -5.57 6.56 -22.29
N ILE A 439 -5.28 7.21 -21.16
CA ILE A 439 -6.19 8.17 -20.51
C ILE A 439 -6.47 9.36 -21.45
N ALA A 440 -5.43 9.92 -22.09
CA ALA A 440 -5.59 11.04 -23.02
C ALA A 440 -6.49 10.67 -24.20
N ALA A 441 -6.35 9.47 -24.76
CA ALA A 441 -7.22 8.96 -25.80
C ALA A 441 -8.68 8.87 -25.33
N ALA A 442 -8.91 8.23 -24.18
CA ALA A 442 -10.24 8.11 -23.61
C ALA A 442 -10.89 9.46 -23.23
N LEU A 443 -10.10 10.46 -22.82
CA LEU A 443 -10.59 11.82 -22.57
C LEU A 443 -11.02 12.53 -23.87
N ARG A 444 -10.25 12.40 -24.94
CA ARG A 444 -10.62 12.99 -26.25
C ARG A 444 -11.94 12.41 -26.75
N GLU A 445 -12.12 11.10 -26.62
CA GLU A 445 -13.40 10.45 -26.96
C GLU A 445 -14.56 11.02 -26.13
N ARG A 446 -14.35 11.21 -24.82
CA ARG A 446 -15.36 11.74 -23.90
C ARG A 446 -15.74 13.19 -24.20
N VAL A 447 -14.77 14.03 -24.56
CA VAL A 447 -15.01 15.44 -24.94
C VAL A 447 -15.73 15.54 -26.29
N SER A 448 -15.43 14.63 -27.22
CA SER A 448 -16.03 14.61 -28.57
C SER A 448 -17.44 13.99 -28.59
N ALA A 449 -17.83 13.25 -27.55
CA ALA A 449 -19.18 12.67 -27.46
C ALA A 449 -20.20 13.79 -27.23
N PRO A 450 -21.33 13.82 -27.97
CA PRO A 450 -22.41 14.75 -27.68
C PRO A 450 -22.87 14.57 -26.22
N ALA A 451 -23.20 15.70 -25.59
CA ALA A 451 -23.76 15.66 -24.22
C ALA A 451 -25.03 14.77 -24.22
N PRO A 452 -25.20 13.87 -23.23
CA PRO A 452 -26.32 12.94 -23.12
C PRO A 452 -27.68 13.67 -22.96
#